data_78181dd2314d08c0f3055879e73e7b22
#
_entry.id   78181dd2314d08c0f3055879e73e7b22
#
_cell.length_a   1.000
_cell.length_b   1.000
_cell.length_c   1.000
_cell.angle_alpha   90.00
_cell.angle_beta   90.00
_cell.angle_gamma   90.00
#
_symmetry.space_group_name_H-M   'P 1'
#
loop_
_entity.id
_entity.type
_entity.pdbx_description
1 polymer ?
#
loop_
_entity_poly.entity_id
_entity_poly.type
_entity_poly.pdbx_seq_one_letter_code
_entity_poly.pdbx_strand_id
1 'polypeptide(L)'
;MTAQARPAARRGRDRKAEVLMPAPGRDRFEPGEEPSVAVIGGGIAGLAAATLLAERGARVTLYEREHSLGGRLAGRRTRLADGSDVTMSRGFHAFFRQYYNLRGLLRRTDPGLDRLTPLADYPLRHSGGLTDSFARVPRTPPFSALGFVVLSPTFGWRDLAAMNARAALPLLDVRVPEVYERFDHVSATRFLDGVNFPQTAHHLAFEVFSRSFFADPAELSAAELLLMFHIYFLGSSEGLLFDVPDEPFPQALWEPLGDYLQRLGADVRTGTPVDTVEPREGGGAEVRTGSGATAYEAVVLALDPGALRQLVAASPGLGTDAWRADIDAIRTAPPFLVSRIWLDRPVGPERPAFLGTSGYDGLDNISVLDRYEGEARRWAARTGGSVVELHAYAVTDGRPEDVQRGLLERLHEIYPETRDAKVIDARHEWRADCPLFPVGSYDRRPRVRTLHPWLTLAGDAVRCDLPVALMERAATTGFLAANALLAARGVRGQVLWTVPRAGRSPVLRALGALATAR
;
A
#
# COMPACT_ATOMS: atom_id res chain seq x y z
N MET A 1 -24.48 -30.10 20.48
CA MET A 1 -24.61 -28.70 19.98
C MET A 1 -23.65 -28.56 18.84
N THR A 2 -24.14 -28.56 17.62
CA THR A 2 -23.35 -28.47 16.38
C THR A 2 -22.78 -27.06 16.27
N ALA A 3 -21.44 -26.96 16.24
CA ALA A 3 -20.74 -25.71 16.00
C ALA A 3 -21.14 -25.18 14.61
N GLN A 4 -21.91 -24.11 14.57
CA GLN A 4 -22.19 -23.36 13.34
C GLN A 4 -20.85 -22.87 12.75
N ALA A 5 -20.46 -23.43 11.61
CA ALA A 5 -19.36 -22.93 10.84
C ALA A 5 -19.60 -21.43 10.54
N ARG A 6 -18.73 -20.54 11.05
CA ARG A 6 -18.76 -19.12 10.69
C ARG A 6 -18.73 -18.97 9.16
N PRO A 7 -19.56 -18.08 8.60
CA PRO A 7 -19.55 -17.86 7.15
C PRO A 7 -18.13 -17.50 6.73
N ALA A 8 -17.60 -18.24 5.76
CA ALA A 8 -16.32 -17.94 5.15
C ALA A 8 -16.33 -16.48 4.70
N ALA A 9 -15.27 -15.74 5.06
CA ALA A 9 -15.10 -14.36 4.60
C ALA A 9 -15.44 -14.30 3.10
N ARG A 10 -16.34 -13.37 2.71
CA ARG A 10 -16.76 -13.26 1.31
C ARG A 10 -15.51 -13.11 0.46
N ARG A 11 -15.24 -14.09 -0.39
CA ARG A 11 -14.21 -14.02 -1.42
C ARG A 11 -14.49 -12.79 -2.26
N GLY A 12 -13.45 -12.13 -2.77
CA GLY A 12 -13.58 -11.22 -3.89
C GLY A 12 -14.31 -11.91 -5.06
N ARG A 13 -14.61 -11.18 -6.11
CA ARG A 13 -15.26 -11.72 -7.32
C ARG A 13 -14.38 -12.75 -8.03
N ASP A 14 -13.07 -12.71 -7.84
CA ASP A 14 -12.15 -13.61 -8.48
C ASP A 14 -12.20 -15.03 -7.87
N ARG A 15 -12.65 -15.98 -8.68
CA ARG A 15 -12.75 -17.40 -8.29
C ARG A 15 -11.39 -18.12 -8.25
N LYS A 16 -10.32 -17.50 -8.76
CA LYS A 16 -8.97 -18.06 -8.80
C LYS A 16 -8.09 -17.59 -7.64
N ALA A 17 -8.63 -16.75 -6.75
CA ALA A 17 -7.89 -16.35 -5.56
C ALA A 17 -7.45 -17.58 -4.76
N GLU A 18 -6.19 -17.57 -4.32
CA GLU A 18 -5.59 -18.64 -3.54
C GLU A 18 -5.75 -18.39 -2.05
N VAL A 19 -5.73 -19.46 -1.28
CA VAL A 19 -5.92 -19.47 0.17
C VAL A 19 -4.66 -19.97 0.85
N LEU A 20 -4.17 -19.21 1.83
CA LEU A 20 -3.17 -19.65 2.78
C LEU A 20 -3.86 -20.02 4.10
N MET A 21 -3.85 -21.30 4.42
CA MET A 21 -4.37 -21.77 5.70
C MET A 21 -3.35 -21.52 6.81
N PRO A 22 -3.77 -21.00 7.98
CA PRO A 22 -2.91 -20.91 9.14
C PRO A 22 -2.60 -22.30 9.69
N ALA A 23 -1.58 -22.40 10.53
CA ALA A 23 -1.32 -23.61 11.29
C ALA A 23 -2.58 -24.03 12.10
N PRO A 24 -2.84 -25.33 12.25
CA PRO A 24 -3.93 -25.80 13.11
C PRO A 24 -3.68 -25.43 14.57
N GLY A 25 -4.75 -25.27 15.34
CA GLY A 25 -4.66 -24.88 16.75
C GLY A 25 -6.03 -24.54 17.34
N ARG A 26 -6.03 -24.20 18.62
CA ARG A 26 -7.22 -23.70 19.34
C ARG A 26 -7.72 -22.40 18.69
N ASP A 27 -8.98 -22.07 18.87
CA ASP A 27 -9.55 -20.84 18.30
C ASP A 27 -9.08 -19.57 19.00
N ARG A 28 -8.73 -19.66 20.29
CA ARG A 28 -8.19 -18.56 21.10
C ARG A 28 -7.45 -19.11 22.33
N PHE A 29 -6.74 -18.22 23.02
CA PHE A 29 -6.12 -18.53 24.30
C PHE A 29 -7.19 -18.86 25.37
N GLU A 30 -6.86 -19.76 26.28
CA GLU A 30 -7.69 -20.03 27.45
C GLU A 30 -7.48 -18.90 28.49
N PRO A 31 -8.49 -18.66 29.35
CA PRO A 31 -8.35 -17.72 30.46
C PRO A 31 -7.15 -18.03 31.34
N GLY A 32 -6.25 -17.03 31.52
CA GLY A 32 -5.02 -17.18 32.29
C GLY A 32 -3.78 -17.58 31.46
N GLU A 33 -3.96 -17.93 30.18
CA GLU A 33 -2.86 -18.27 29.27
C GLU A 33 -2.58 -17.14 28.24
N GLU A 34 -3.26 -15.99 28.37
CA GLU A 34 -3.16 -14.91 27.41
C GLU A 34 -1.78 -14.26 27.42
N PRO A 35 -1.00 -14.38 26.38
CA PRO A 35 0.31 -13.72 26.34
C PRO A 35 0.18 -12.21 26.25
N SER A 36 1.11 -11.50 26.90
CA SER A 36 1.28 -10.07 26.71
C SER A 36 2.06 -9.81 25.42
N VAL A 37 1.48 -8.98 24.54
CA VAL A 37 2.07 -8.68 23.23
C VAL A 37 2.13 -7.17 23.02
N ALA A 38 3.34 -6.66 22.76
CA ALA A 38 3.51 -5.29 22.26
C ALA A 38 3.46 -5.28 20.73
N VAL A 39 2.64 -4.41 20.17
CA VAL A 39 2.65 -4.07 18.74
C VAL A 39 3.15 -2.64 18.61
N ILE A 40 4.27 -2.43 17.92
CA ILE A 40 4.94 -1.15 17.81
C ILE A 40 4.72 -0.60 16.39
N GLY A 41 3.91 0.46 16.29
CA GLY A 41 3.44 1.09 15.07
C GLY A 41 1.95 0.83 14.82
N GLY A 42 1.16 1.91 14.75
CA GLY A 42 -0.30 1.92 14.54
C GLY A 42 -0.71 2.10 13.07
N GLY A 43 0.16 1.75 12.11
CA GLY A 43 -0.18 1.68 10.69
C GLY A 43 -0.95 0.41 10.33
N ILE A 44 -1.27 0.22 9.03
CA ILE A 44 -2.04 -0.94 8.53
C ILE A 44 -1.48 -2.28 9.04
N ALA A 45 -0.17 -2.46 9.02
CA ALA A 45 0.47 -3.71 9.43
C ALA A 45 0.29 -3.98 10.92
N GLY A 46 0.51 -2.97 11.76
CA GLY A 46 0.32 -3.08 13.20
C GLY A 46 -1.15 -3.27 13.58
N LEU A 47 -2.04 -2.53 12.94
CA LEU A 47 -3.50 -2.69 13.14
C LEU A 47 -3.96 -4.10 12.74
N ALA A 48 -3.46 -4.67 11.64
CA ALA A 48 -3.76 -6.04 11.23
C ALA A 48 -3.26 -7.06 12.26
N ALA A 49 -2.03 -6.90 12.74
CA ALA A 49 -1.45 -7.79 13.76
C ALA A 49 -2.18 -7.68 15.10
N ALA A 50 -2.38 -6.46 15.60
CA ALA A 50 -3.07 -6.19 16.87
C ALA A 50 -4.51 -6.73 16.87
N THR A 51 -5.25 -6.50 15.76
CA THR A 51 -6.62 -6.98 15.61
C THR A 51 -6.69 -8.50 15.73
N LEU A 52 -5.86 -9.22 14.97
CA LEU A 52 -5.89 -10.69 15.03
C LEU A 52 -5.46 -11.22 16.39
N LEU A 53 -4.41 -10.68 16.99
CA LEU A 53 -3.93 -11.09 18.30
C LEU A 53 -5.00 -10.86 19.39
N ALA A 54 -5.63 -9.69 19.41
CA ALA A 54 -6.72 -9.39 20.35
C ALA A 54 -7.96 -10.27 20.11
N GLU A 55 -8.35 -10.53 18.85
CA GLU A 55 -9.44 -11.48 18.51
C GLU A 55 -9.16 -12.90 19.03
N ARG A 56 -7.89 -13.28 19.18
CA ARG A 56 -7.47 -14.58 19.72
C ARG A 56 -7.27 -14.57 21.25
N GLY A 57 -7.51 -13.42 21.89
CA GLY A 57 -7.46 -13.30 23.33
C GLY A 57 -6.08 -12.95 23.90
N ALA A 58 -5.09 -12.55 23.09
CA ALA A 58 -3.85 -12.01 23.61
C ALA A 58 -4.07 -10.64 24.27
N ARG A 59 -3.29 -10.34 25.31
CA ARG A 59 -3.26 -9.01 25.95
C ARG A 59 -2.37 -8.09 25.12
N VAL A 60 -2.98 -7.31 24.24
CA VAL A 60 -2.29 -6.47 23.26
C VAL A 60 -2.12 -5.06 23.81
N THR A 61 -0.90 -4.52 23.75
CA THR A 61 -0.61 -3.07 23.84
C THR A 61 -0.11 -2.60 22.47
N LEU A 62 -0.84 -1.69 21.85
CA LEU A 62 -0.45 -1.04 20.59
C LEU A 62 0.16 0.32 20.89
N TYR A 63 1.42 0.51 20.50
CA TYR A 63 2.14 1.77 20.60
C TYR A 63 2.19 2.48 19.26
N GLU A 64 1.75 3.74 19.24
CA GLU A 64 1.87 4.64 18.08
C GLU A 64 2.48 5.97 18.54
N ARG A 65 3.53 6.43 17.87
CA ARG A 65 4.22 7.70 18.20
C ARG A 65 3.36 8.93 17.90
N GLU A 66 2.55 8.87 16.84
CA GLU A 66 1.65 9.95 16.46
C GLU A 66 0.36 9.90 17.30
N HIS A 67 -0.37 11.02 17.35
CA HIS A 67 -1.65 11.09 18.06
C HIS A 67 -2.81 10.42 17.33
N SER A 68 -2.59 9.88 16.13
CA SER A 68 -3.60 9.22 15.30
C SER A 68 -3.08 7.91 14.74
N LEU A 69 -3.98 6.93 14.61
CA LEU A 69 -3.72 5.66 13.94
C LEU A 69 -3.71 5.83 12.41
N GLY A 70 -3.21 4.80 11.71
CA GLY A 70 -3.21 4.73 10.24
C GLY A 70 -1.82 4.86 9.61
N GLY A 71 -0.81 5.32 10.35
CA GLY A 71 0.57 5.47 9.85
C GLY A 71 0.62 6.39 8.62
N ARG A 72 1.06 5.86 7.47
CA ARG A 72 1.11 6.64 6.21
C ARG A 72 -0.28 7.00 5.65
N LEU A 73 -1.34 6.35 6.09
CA LEU A 73 -2.73 6.71 5.80
C LEU A 73 -3.40 7.42 6.99
N ALA A 74 -2.64 8.00 7.91
CA ALA A 74 -3.19 8.84 8.95
C ALA A 74 -3.73 10.16 8.37
N GLY A 75 -4.53 10.85 9.16
CA GLY A 75 -4.95 12.22 8.90
C GLY A 75 -4.82 13.05 10.17
N ARG A 76 -4.52 14.34 10.00
CA ARG A 76 -4.45 15.29 11.11
C ARG A 76 -5.46 16.41 10.92
N ARG A 77 -6.15 16.75 11.96
CA ARG A 77 -7.04 17.93 11.95
C ARG A 77 -6.21 19.21 11.83
N THR A 78 -6.70 20.12 11.00
CA THR A 78 -6.11 21.44 10.80
C THR A 78 -7.20 22.46 10.57
N ARG A 79 -6.93 23.72 10.85
CA ARG A 79 -7.86 24.82 10.67
C ARG A 79 -7.43 25.66 9.48
N LEU A 80 -8.36 25.89 8.55
CA LEU A 80 -8.14 26.73 7.38
C LEU A 80 -8.25 28.23 7.73
N ALA A 81 -7.79 29.08 6.82
CA ALA A 81 -7.88 30.53 6.95
C ALA A 81 -9.34 31.04 7.02
N ASP A 82 -10.30 30.33 6.42
CA ASP A 82 -11.74 30.62 6.51
C ASP A 82 -12.37 30.18 7.84
N GLY A 83 -11.58 29.64 8.76
CA GLY A 83 -12.03 29.12 10.05
C GLY A 83 -12.58 27.68 10.02
N SER A 84 -12.63 27.02 8.87
CA SER A 84 -13.10 25.65 8.74
C SER A 84 -12.10 24.65 9.37
N ASP A 85 -12.60 23.72 10.15
CA ASP A 85 -11.82 22.57 10.61
C ASP A 85 -11.91 21.47 9.55
N VAL A 86 -10.76 21.00 9.08
CA VAL A 86 -10.62 19.97 8.04
C VAL A 86 -9.55 18.95 8.41
N THR A 87 -9.55 17.82 7.71
CA THR A 87 -8.55 16.76 7.91
C THR A 87 -7.57 16.75 6.74
N MET A 88 -6.29 17.01 7.01
CA MET A 88 -5.21 16.81 6.04
C MET A 88 -4.66 15.40 6.17
N SER A 89 -4.55 14.72 5.03
CA SER A 89 -3.97 13.37 4.91
C SER A 89 -2.84 13.39 3.87
N ARG A 90 -2.22 12.22 3.65
CA ARG A 90 -1.18 12.04 2.62
C ARG A 90 -1.77 11.76 1.23
N GLY A 91 -3.03 12.14 1.01
CA GLY A 91 -3.66 12.17 -0.27
C GLY A 91 -4.31 10.87 -0.74
N PHE A 92 -4.61 10.85 -2.01
CA PHE A 92 -5.32 9.78 -2.68
C PHE A 92 -4.65 8.42 -2.51
N HIS A 93 -5.44 7.42 -2.12
CA HIS A 93 -5.05 6.01 -2.08
C HIS A 93 -6.15 5.13 -2.66
N ALA A 94 -5.81 4.30 -3.63
CA ALA A 94 -6.72 3.35 -4.26
C ALA A 94 -6.82 2.05 -3.47
N PHE A 95 -7.99 1.74 -2.95
CA PHE A 95 -8.28 0.48 -2.24
C PHE A 95 -8.74 -0.57 -3.25
N PHE A 96 -7.79 -1.22 -3.92
CA PHE A 96 -8.09 -2.21 -4.93
C PHE A 96 -8.88 -3.39 -4.37
N ARG A 97 -9.77 -3.97 -5.20
CA ARG A 97 -10.67 -5.03 -4.73
C ARG A 97 -9.96 -6.35 -4.49
N GLN A 98 -8.81 -6.60 -5.12
CA GLN A 98 -7.93 -7.73 -4.82
C GLN A 98 -7.09 -7.56 -3.54
N TYR A 99 -7.19 -6.45 -2.83
CA TYR A 99 -6.59 -6.29 -1.50
C TYR A 99 -7.42 -7.04 -0.47
N TYR A 100 -7.42 -8.37 -0.57
CA TYR A 100 -8.33 -9.24 0.18
C TYR A 100 -8.11 -9.17 1.68
N ASN A 101 -6.85 -9.12 2.13
CA ASN A 101 -6.51 -9.12 3.56
C ASN A 101 -6.76 -7.74 4.17
N LEU A 102 -6.41 -6.66 3.49
CA LEU A 102 -6.74 -5.30 3.92
C LEU A 102 -8.25 -5.12 4.01
N ARG A 103 -8.98 -5.47 2.96
CA ARG A 103 -10.45 -5.39 2.95
C ARG A 103 -11.06 -6.31 4.02
N GLY A 104 -10.42 -7.43 4.29
CA GLY A 104 -10.77 -8.31 5.41
C GLY A 104 -10.60 -7.64 6.78
N LEU A 105 -9.54 -6.84 6.98
CA LEU A 105 -9.34 -6.02 8.17
C LEU A 105 -10.46 -4.98 8.32
N LEU A 106 -10.74 -4.21 7.27
CA LEU A 106 -11.75 -3.14 7.29
C LEU A 106 -13.16 -3.68 7.59
N ARG A 107 -13.49 -4.89 7.13
CA ARG A 107 -14.79 -5.53 7.42
C ARG A 107 -15.04 -5.82 8.90
N ARG A 108 -14.07 -5.69 9.79
CA ARG A 108 -14.27 -5.82 11.25
C ARG A 108 -15.19 -4.70 11.76
N THR A 109 -15.11 -3.54 11.13
CA THR A 109 -15.86 -2.34 11.55
C THR A 109 -16.91 -1.91 10.52
N ASP A 110 -16.73 -2.30 9.27
CA ASP A 110 -17.63 -2.03 8.16
C ASP A 110 -17.83 -3.29 7.30
N PRO A 111 -18.72 -4.21 7.71
CA PRO A 111 -18.90 -5.50 7.02
C PRO A 111 -19.27 -5.39 5.54
N GLY A 112 -20.02 -4.37 5.15
CA GLY A 112 -20.41 -4.06 3.77
C GLY A 112 -19.29 -3.41 2.97
N LEU A 113 -18.34 -2.77 3.63
CA LEU A 113 -17.39 -1.80 3.07
C LEU A 113 -18.13 -0.60 2.46
N ASP A 114 -19.18 -0.14 3.14
CA ASP A 114 -20.06 0.93 2.67
C ASP A 114 -19.39 2.30 2.72
N ARG A 115 -18.32 2.41 3.51
CA ARG A 115 -17.43 3.60 3.58
C ARG A 115 -16.41 3.68 2.44
N LEU A 116 -16.42 2.72 1.52
CA LEU A 116 -15.58 2.72 0.32
C LEU A 116 -16.45 2.93 -0.93
N THR A 117 -16.27 4.07 -1.57
CA THR A 117 -16.98 4.44 -2.79
C THR A 117 -16.21 3.99 -4.03
N PRO A 118 -16.83 3.25 -4.97
CA PRO A 118 -16.17 2.85 -6.20
C PRO A 118 -15.95 4.04 -7.12
N LEU A 119 -14.74 4.17 -7.67
CA LEU A 119 -14.49 5.05 -8.79
C LEU A 119 -14.70 4.29 -10.11
N ALA A 120 -15.44 4.91 -11.02
CA ALA A 120 -15.87 4.25 -12.26
C ALA A 120 -14.74 4.10 -13.28
N ASP A 121 -13.76 4.99 -13.23
CA ASP A 121 -12.64 5.05 -14.17
C ASP A 121 -11.35 5.53 -13.49
N TYR A 122 -10.25 5.27 -14.15
CA TYR A 122 -8.90 5.72 -13.81
C TYR A 122 -8.28 6.31 -15.07
N PRO A 123 -8.70 7.51 -15.51
CA PRO A 123 -8.15 8.13 -16.70
C PRO A 123 -6.70 8.55 -16.49
N LEU A 124 -5.88 8.36 -17.53
CA LEU A 124 -4.47 8.73 -17.56
C LEU A 124 -4.24 9.69 -18.74
N ARG A 125 -3.74 10.88 -18.47
CA ARG A 125 -3.50 11.91 -19.48
C ARG A 125 -2.00 12.20 -19.63
N HIS A 126 -1.50 12.06 -20.84
CA HIS A 126 -0.14 12.47 -21.21
C HIS A 126 -0.12 13.89 -21.77
N SER A 127 0.95 14.66 -21.49
CA SER A 127 1.12 16.04 -22.00
C SER A 127 1.11 16.12 -23.52
N GLY A 128 1.46 15.06 -24.23
CA GLY A 128 1.32 14.93 -25.69
C GLY A 128 -0.10 14.75 -26.20
N GLY A 129 -1.14 14.88 -25.34
CA GLY A 129 -2.56 14.82 -25.72
C GLY A 129 -3.19 13.43 -25.70
N LEU A 130 -2.43 12.36 -25.49
CA LEU A 130 -2.98 11.00 -25.35
C LEU A 130 -3.73 10.86 -24.01
N THR A 131 -4.84 10.13 -24.05
CA THR A 131 -5.61 9.81 -22.84
C THR A 131 -6.03 8.34 -22.87
N ASP A 132 -5.63 7.61 -21.85
CA ASP A 132 -6.04 6.22 -21.60
C ASP A 132 -7.16 6.16 -20.57
N SER A 133 -7.97 5.09 -20.64
CA SER A 133 -9.05 4.82 -19.71
C SER A 133 -9.15 3.31 -19.46
N PHE A 134 -9.40 2.94 -18.22
CA PHE A 134 -9.63 1.54 -17.83
C PHE A 134 -11.11 1.15 -17.82
N ALA A 135 -12.03 2.09 -18.02
CA ALA A 135 -13.47 1.86 -17.93
C ALA A 135 -13.98 0.76 -18.89
N ARG A 136 -13.38 0.66 -20.08
CA ARG A 136 -13.78 -0.28 -21.13
C ARG A 136 -12.90 -1.54 -21.18
N VAL A 137 -11.84 -1.60 -20.37
CA VAL A 137 -10.91 -2.75 -20.37
C VAL A 137 -11.62 -3.99 -19.82
N PRO A 138 -11.56 -5.14 -20.51
CA PRO A 138 -12.08 -6.39 -19.98
C PRO A 138 -11.46 -6.72 -18.62
N ARG A 139 -12.28 -7.20 -17.68
CA ARG A 139 -11.81 -7.47 -16.32
C ARG A 139 -11.11 -8.80 -16.16
N THR A 140 -11.46 -9.78 -16.99
CA THR A 140 -10.97 -11.16 -16.83
C THR A 140 -9.62 -11.38 -17.51
N PRO A 141 -8.56 -11.75 -16.77
CA PRO A 141 -7.28 -12.14 -17.37
C PRO A 141 -7.40 -13.37 -18.27
N PRO A 142 -6.66 -13.47 -19.39
CA PRO A 142 -5.67 -12.49 -19.87
C PRO A 142 -6.26 -11.35 -20.71
N PHE A 143 -7.57 -11.35 -20.93
CA PHE A 143 -8.25 -10.34 -21.76
C PHE A 143 -8.14 -8.92 -21.19
N SER A 144 -7.90 -8.77 -19.90
CA SER A 144 -7.61 -7.47 -19.27
C SER A 144 -6.33 -6.84 -19.83
N ALA A 145 -5.24 -7.59 -19.92
CA ALA A 145 -3.98 -7.10 -20.48
C ALA A 145 -4.08 -6.87 -22.00
N LEU A 146 -4.65 -7.83 -22.74
CA LEU A 146 -4.85 -7.71 -24.19
C LEU A 146 -5.81 -6.57 -24.53
N GLY A 147 -6.92 -6.46 -23.81
CA GLY A 147 -7.92 -5.42 -24.02
C GLY A 147 -7.35 -4.03 -23.72
N PHE A 148 -6.51 -3.89 -22.69
CA PHE A 148 -5.82 -2.64 -22.40
C PHE A 148 -4.93 -2.23 -23.59
N VAL A 149 -4.06 -3.12 -24.07
CA VAL A 149 -3.16 -2.84 -25.20
C VAL A 149 -3.93 -2.48 -26.47
N VAL A 150 -5.04 -3.18 -26.75
CA VAL A 150 -5.84 -2.93 -27.98
C VAL A 150 -6.68 -1.65 -27.90
N LEU A 151 -7.15 -1.29 -26.71
CA LEU A 151 -8.04 -0.13 -26.50
C LEU A 151 -7.26 1.16 -26.21
N SER A 152 -6.02 1.05 -25.78
CA SER A 152 -5.16 2.19 -25.47
C SER A 152 -4.68 2.88 -26.77
N PRO A 153 -4.91 4.20 -26.91
CA PRO A 153 -4.35 4.95 -28.05
C PRO A 153 -2.83 5.06 -28.03
N THR A 154 -2.22 4.68 -26.92
CA THR A 154 -0.78 4.75 -26.69
C THR A 154 -0.02 3.61 -27.39
N PHE A 155 -0.68 2.47 -27.67
CA PHE A 155 -0.05 1.35 -28.38
C PHE A 155 -0.39 1.36 -29.86
N GLY A 156 0.58 1.79 -30.71
CA GLY A 156 0.48 1.63 -32.14
C GLY A 156 0.75 0.19 -32.59
N TRP A 157 0.08 -0.28 -33.63
CA TRP A 157 0.31 -1.64 -34.16
C TRP A 157 1.76 -1.87 -34.62
N ARG A 158 2.45 -0.82 -35.10
CA ARG A 158 3.88 -0.86 -35.49
C ARG A 158 4.77 -1.03 -34.27
N ASP A 159 4.43 -0.37 -33.17
CA ASP A 159 5.17 -0.45 -31.92
C ASP A 159 5.04 -1.87 -31.33
N LEU A 160 3.84 -2.43 -31.36
CA LEU A 160 3.59 -3.81 -30.92
C LEU A 160 4.35 -4.84 -31.80
N ALA A 161 4.43 -4.61 -33.11
CA ALA A 161 5.20 -5.47 -34.02
C ALA A 161 6.72 -5.36 -33.79
N ALA A 162 7.20 -4.23 -33.29
CA ALA A 162 8.61 -3.99 -32.96
C ALA A 162 9.01 -4.55 -31.58
N MET A 163 8.04 -4.91 -30.72
CA MET A 163 8.34 -5.48 -29.41
C MET A 163 9.06 -6.81 -29.50
N ASN A 164 10.03 -7.02 -28.62
CA ASN A 164 10.68 -8.32 -28.46
C ASN A 164 9.74 -9.27 -27.70
N ALA A 165 8.90 -9.99 -28.44
CA ALA A 165 7.91 -10.89 -27.89
C ALA A 165 8.52 -11.95 -26.95
N ARG A 166 9.75 -12.42 -27.24
CA ARG A 166 10.46 -13.38 -26.40
C ARG A 166 10.86 -12.79 -25.05
N ALA A 167 11.38 -11.56 -25.03
CA ALA A 167 11.75 -10.87 -23.81
C ALA A 167 10.52 -10.47 -22.98
N ALA A 168 9.34 -10.33 -23.61
CA ALA A 168 8.07 -10.03 -22.95
C ALA A 168 7.38 -11.26 -22.34
N LEU A 169 7.77 -12.50 -22.71
CA LEU A 169 7.14 -13.72 -22.19
C LEU A 169 7.12 -13.84 -20.66
N PRO A 170 8.13 -13.35 -19.88
CA PRO A 170 8.06 -13.35 -18.43
C PRO A 170 6.87 -12.59 -17.86
N LEU A 171 6.34 -11.58 -18.55
CA LEU A 171 5.11 -10.88 -18.15
C LEU A 171 3.90 -11.81 -18.11
N LEU A 172 3.88 -12.88 -18.91
CA LEU A 172 2.73 -13.79 -19.02
C LEU A 172 2.70 -14.90 -17.95
N ASP A 173 3.84 -15.18 -17.32
CA ASP A 173 3.96 -16.21 -16.27
C ASP A 173 4.85 -15.73 -15.13
N VAL A 174 4.38 -14.74 -14.40
CA VAL A 174 5.02 -14.31 -13.15
C VAL A 174 4.70 -15.33 -12.07
N ARG A 175 5.73 -15.86 -11.43
CA ARG A 175 5.63 -16.77 -10.27
C ARG A 175 6.29 -16.14 -9.06
N VAL A 176 5.63 -16.19 -7.92
CA VAL A 176 6.14 -15.63 -6.67
C VAL A 176 6.40 -16.77 -5.68
N PRO A 177 7.64 -16.87 -5.13
CA PRO A 177 8.73 -15.87 -5.13
C PRO A 177 9.72 -15.93 -6.29
N GLU A 178 9.65 -16.89 -7.22
CA GLU A 178 10.67 -17.18 -8.25
C GLU A 178 10.98 -15.99 -9.18
N VAL A 179 10.05 -15.04 -9.32
CA VAL A 179 10.25 -13.81 -10.10
C VAL A 179 11.42 -12.98 -9.55
N TYR A 180 11.65 -13.02 -8.25
CA TYR A 180 12.75 -12.30 -7.62
C TYR A 180 14.10 -12.95 -7.91
N GLU A 181 14.19 -14.29 -7.88
CA GLU A 181 15.42 -15.02 -8.24
C GLU A 181 15.86 -14.70 -9.68
N ARG A 182 14.87 -14.46 -10.56
CA ARG A 182 15.11 -14.23 -11.99
C ARG A 182 15.33 -12.79 -12.37
N PHE A 183 14.73 -11.84 -11.69
CA PHE A 183 14.64 -10.45 -12.16
C PHE A 183 14.99 -9.40 -11.10
N ASP A 184 15.30 -9.78 -9.85
CA ASP A 184 15.68 -8.80 -8.84
C ASP A 184 17.03 -8.12 -9.13
N HIS A 185 17.90 -8.79 -9.91
CA HIS A 185 19.21 -8.27 -10.32
C HIS A 185 19.16 -7.35 -11.55
N VAL A 186 17.98 -7.08 -12.11
CA VAL A 186 17.74 -6.23 -13.28
C VAL A 186 16.87 -5.05 -12.87
N SER A 187 17.15 -3.84 -13.39
CA SER A 187 16.27 -2.70 -13.17
C SER A 187 15.03 -2.75 -14.06
N ALA A 188 13.95 -2.09 -13.63
CA ALA A 188 12.72 -1.98 -14.41
C ALA A 188 12.97 -1.36 -15.79
N THR A 189 13.78 -0.30 -15.87
CA THR A 189 14.20 0.32 -17.14
C THR A 189 14.86 -0.71 -18.05
N ARG A 190 15.91 -1.40 -17.57
CA ARG A 190 16.64 -2.37 -18.39
C ARG A 190 15.76 -3.54 -18.86
N PHE A 191 14.81 -3.96 -18.05
CA PHE A 191 13.83 -4.98 -18.45
C PHE A 191 12.95 -4.48 -19.61
N LEU A 192 12.39 -3.26 -19.50
CA LEU A 192 11.52 -2.69 -20.53
C LEU A 192 12.29 -2.37 -21.83
N ASP A 193 13.54 -1.93 -21.74
CA ASP A 193 14.44 -1.76 -22.89
C ASP A 193 14.67 -3.11 -23.61
N GLY A 194 14.92 -4.18 -22.84
CA GLY A 194 15.08 -5.53 -23.38
C GLY A 194 13.83 -6.05 -24.10
N VAL A 195 12.65 -5.65 -23.64
CA VAL A 195 11.35 -5.93 -24.29
C VAL A 195 11.15 -5.07 -25.54
N ASN A 196 11.93 -4.01 -25.72
CA ASN A 196 11.69 -2.94 -26.69
C ASN A 196 10.27 -2.38 -26.53
N PHE A 197 9.95 -2.02 -25.26
CA PHE A 197 8.63 -1.50 -24.92
C PHE A 197 8.41 -0.15 -25.59
N PRO A 198 7.23 0.11 -26.21
CA PRO A 198 7.01 1.32 -26.99
C PRO A 198 7.28 2.59 -26.16
N GLN A 199 8.05 3.51 -26.72
CA GLN A 199 8.38 4.80 -26.08
C GLN A 199 7.11 5.57 -25.69
N THR A 200 6.11 5.55 -26.56
CA THR A 200 4.80 6.17 -26.32
C THR A 200 4.05 5.54 -25.14
N ALA A 201 4.37 4.29 -24.77
CA ALA A 201 3.76 3.57 -23.68
C ALA A 201 4.62 3.55 -22.40
N HIS A 202 5.83 4.10 -22.42
CA HIS A 202 6.70 4.18 -21.26
C HIS A 202 6.00 4.87 -20.08
N HIS A 203 5.23 5.94 -20.31
CA HIS A 203 4.47 6.62 -19.28
C HIS A 203 3.47 5.70 -18.58
N LEU A 204 2.83 4.76 -19.27
CA LEU A 204 1.91 3.80 -18.68
C LEU A 204 2.64 2.81 -17.76
N ALA A 205 3.80 2.31 -18.19
CA ALA A 205 4.58 1.37 -17.41
C ALA A 205 5.30 2.05 -16.24
N PHE A 206 5.88 3.21 -16.48
CA PHE A 206 6.70 3.89 -15.48
C PHE A 206 5.88 4.75 -14.52
N GLU A 207 4.92 5.50 -15.02
CA GLU A 207 4.21 6.46 -14.17
C GLU A 207 3.04 5.83 -13.42
N VAL A 208 2.36 4.84 -13.99
CA VAL A 208 1.29 4.14 -13.29
C VAL A 208 1.83 3.12 -12.29
N PHE A 209 2.88 2.37 -12.64
CA PHE A 209 3.37 1.27 -11.81
C PHE A 209 4.60 1.63 -10.97
N SER A 210 5.63 2.26 -11.56
CA SER A 210 6.84 2.59 -10.80
C SER A 210 6.61 3.72 -9.82
N ARG A 211 5.79 4.71 -10.16
CA ARG A 211 5.46 5.81 -9.26
C ARG A 211 4.61 5.37 -8.08
N SER A 212 3.87 4.26 -8.18
CA SER A 212 3.24 3.64 -7.01
C SER A 212 4.26 3.19 -5.95
N PHE A 213 5.51 2.98 -6.33
CA PHE A 213 6.63 2.72 -5.42
C PHE A 213 7.48 3.95 -5.13
N PHE A 214 7.12 5.12 -5.63
CA PHE A 214 7.89 6.37 -5.47
C PHE A 214 9.36 6.22 -5.92
N ALA A 215 9.61 5.40 -6.92
CA ALA A 215 10.96 5.01 -7.32
C ALA A 215 11.28 5.39 -8.75
N ASP A 216 12.54 5.75 -8.99
CA ASP A 216 13.08 5.81 -10.33
C ASP A 216 13.11 4.38 -10.91
N PRO A 217 12.56 4.15 -12.12
CA PRO A 217 12.61 2.85 -12.77
C PRO A 217 14.02 2.29 -12.99
N ALA A 218 15.04 3.15 -13.07
CA ALA A 218 16.43 2.71 -13.17
C ALA A 218 16.96 2.09 -11.86
N GLU A 219 16.40 2.49 -10.70
CA GLU A 219 16.74 1.92 -9.41
C GLU A 219 15.80 0.77 -9.00
N LEU A 220 14.54 0.78 -9.46
CA LEU A 220 13.53 -0.21 -9.10
C LEU A 220 13.88 -1.59 -9.67
N SER A 221 13.77 -2.64 -8.83
CA SER A 221 13.87 -4.03 -9.26
C SER A 221 12.80 -4.37 -10.31
N ALA A 222 13.19 -4.99 -11.42
CA ALA A 222 12.25 -5.48 -12.43
C ALA A 222 11.30 -6.54 -11.87
N ALA A 223 11.69 -7.28 -10.82
CA ALA A 223 10.80 -8.23 -10.16
C ALA A 223 9.58 -7.54 -9.54
N GLU A 224 9.73 -6.35 -8.95
CA GLU A 224 8.59 -5.57 -8.42
C GLU A 224 7.68 -5.08 -9.55
N LEU A 225 8.23 -4.61 -10.68
CA LEU A 225 7.44 -4.23 -11.85
C LEU A 225 6.62 -5.41 -12.39
N LEU A 226 7.26 -6.58 -12.54
CA LEU A 226 6.60 -7.81 -13.01
C LEU A 226 5.51 -8.27 -12.04
N LEU A 227 5.78 -8.19 -10.73
CA LEU A 227 4.81 -8.49 -9.69
C LEU A 227 3.58 -7.57 -9.79
N MET A 228 3.78 -6.26 -9.96
CA MET A 228 2.68 -5.31 -10.11
C MET A 228 1.85 -5.61 -11.36
N PHE A 229 2.52 -5.87 -12.49
CA PHE A 229 1.83 -6.28 -13.71
C PHE A 229 0.99 -7.55 -13.50
N HIS A 230 1.53 -8.54 -12.79
CA HIS A 230 0.79 -9.74 -12.44
C HIS A 230 -0.43 -9.42 -11.58
N ILE A 231 -0.27 -8.70 -10.48
CA ILE A 231 -1.34 -8.39 -9.53
C ILE A 231 -2.50 -7.67 -10.23
N TYR A 232 -2.19 -6.68 -11.07
CA TYR A 232 -3.22 -5.80 -11.63
C TYR A 232 -3.83 -6.31 -12.93
N PHE A 233 -3.06 -6.98 -13.79
CA PHE A 233 -3.54 -7.37 -15.12
C PHE A 233 -3.77 -8.87 -15.31
N LEU A 234 -2.97 -9.72 -14.69
CA LEU A 234 -2.99 -11.16 -14.97
C LEU A 234 -3.44 -12.04 -13.81
N GLY A 235 -3.29 -11.58 -12.57
CA GLY A 235 -3.58 -12.36 -11.38
C GLY A 235 -5.05 -12.31 -10.95
N SER A 236 -5.74 -11.20 -11.20
CA SER A 236 -7.10 -10.99 -10.69
C SER A 236 -8.02 -10.30 -11.69
N SER A 237 -9.28 -10.72 -11.73
CA SER A 237 -10.34 -9.99 -12.44
C SER A 237 -10.78 -8.71 -11.72
N GLU A 238 -10.25 -8.47 -10.54
CA GLU A 238 -10.51 -7.28 -9.72
C GLU A 238 -9.30 -6.33 -9.68
N GLY A 239 -8.22 -6.67 -10.43
CA GLY A 239 -6.95 -5.97 -10.41
C GLY A 239 -7.02 -4.49 -10.77
N LEU A 240 -7.94 -4.12 -11.65
CA LEU A 240 -8.15 -2.74 -12.11
C LEU A 240 -9.36 -2.06 -11.43
N LEU A 241 -9.96 -2.70 -10.45
CA LEU A 241 -11.11 -2.15 -9.72
C LEU A 241 -10.66 -1.68 -8.34
N PHE A 242 -10.94 -0.43 -8.04
CA PHE A 242 -10.65 0.12 -6.73
C PHE A 242 -11.77 1.02 -6.22
N ASP A 243 -11.75 1.24 -4.93
CA ASP A 243 -12.66 2.11 -4.22
C ASP A 243 -11.81 3.15 -3.46
N VAL A 244 -12.43 4.26 -3.07
CA VAL A 244 -11.82 5.30 -2.23
C VAL A 244 -12.69 5.52 -0.99
N PRO A 245 -12.13 5.93 0.15
CA PRO A 245 -12.94 6.28 1.31
C PRO A 245 -13.87 7.45 1.04
N ASP A 246 -15.09 7.39 1.55
CA ASP A 246 -16.13 8.42 1.42
C ASP A 246 -15.99 9.57 2.42
N GLU A 247 -15.11 9.40 3.42
CA GLU A 247 -14.72 10.41 4.43
C GLU A 247 -13.20 10.36 4.61
N PRO A 248 -12.56 11.32 5.28
CA PRO A 248 -11.14 11.26 5.61
C PRO A 248 -10.75 9.96 6.31
N PHE A 249 -9.53 9.46 6.06
CA PHE A 249 -9.07 8.15 6.54
C PHE A 249 -9.29 7.88 8.02
N PRO A 250 -9.03 8.84 8.97
CA PRO A 250 -9.29 8.56 10.37
C PRO A 250 -10.74 8.19 10.64
N GLN A 251 -11.69 8.99 10.15
CA GLN A 251 -13.11 8.82 10.40
C GLN A 251 -13.69 7.61 9.66
N ALA A 252 -13.23 7.38 8.41
CA ALA A 252 -13.73 6.26 7.62
C ALA A 252 -13.20 4.91 8.11
N LEU A 253 -11.94 4.84 8.56
CA LEU A 253 -11.22 3.57 8.69
C LEU A 253 -10.60 3.34 10.07
N TRP A 254 -9.80 4.30 10.58
CA TRP A 254 -8.88 4.01 11.67
C TRP A 254 -9.46 4.23 13.06
N GLU A 255 -10.27 5.28 13.26
CA GLU A 255 -10.98 5.52 14.51
C GLU A 255 -11.93 4.35 14.84
N PRO A 256 -12.80 3.89 13.88
CA PRO A 256 -13.63 2.71 14.13
C PRO A 256 -12.84 1.44 14.45
N LEU A 257 -11.65 1.26 13.82
CA LEU A 257 -10.81 0.09 14.08
C LEU A 257 -10.09 0.20 15.44
N GLY A 258 -9.67 1.39 15.84
CA GLY A 258 -9.16 1.66 17.18
C GLY A 258 -10.18 1.36 18.26
N ASP A 259 -11.41 1.82 18.09
CA ASP A 259 -12.53 1.50 19.00
C ASP A 259 -12.82 0.00 19.05
N TYR A 260 -12.70 -0.69 17.92
CA TYR A 260 -12.85 -2.14 17.86
C TYR A 260 -11.78 -2.86 18.69
N LEU A 261 -10.52 -2.43 18.56
CA LEU A 261 -9.40 -2.95 19.36
C LEU A 261 -9.62 -2.74 20.86
N GLN A 262 -10.04 -1.54 21.27
CA GLN A 262 -10.33 -1.23 22.68
C GLN A 262 -11.48 -2.10 23.23
N ARG A 263 -12.54 -2.33 22.44
CA ARG A 263 -13.62 -3.27 22.81
C ARG A 263 -13.15 -4.71 22.97
N LEU A 264 -12.10 -5.12 22.29
CA LEU A 264 -11.45 -6.42 22.47
C LEU A 264 -10.52 -6.47 23.69
N GLY A 265 -10.35 -5.36 24.41
CA GLY A 265 -9.48 -5.25 25.58
C GLY A 265 -8.03 -4.86 25.25
N ALA A 266 -7.74 -4.44 24.01
CA ALA A 266 -6.41 -3.94 23.66
C ALA A 266 -6.18 -2.54 24.26
N ASP A 267 -4.96 -2.31 24.75
CA ASP A 267 -4.49 -1.01 25.23
C ASP A 267 -3.86 -0.24 24.05
N VAL A 268 -4.57 0.77 23.54
CA VAL A 268 -4.14 1.56 22.39
C VAL A 268 -3.52 2.87 22.87
N ARG A 269 -2.21 3.00 22.73
CA ARG A 269 -1.41 4.14 23.19
C ARG A 269 -0.90 4.96 22.03
N THR A 270 -1.64 5.97 21.62
CA THR A 270 -1.19 6.99 20.66
C THR A 270 -0.35 8.07 21.37
N GLY A 271 0.46 8.83 20.62
CA GLY A 271 1.38 9.82 21.18
C GLY A 271 2.48 9.19 22.06
N THR A 272 2.75 7.89 21.88
CA THR A 272 3.67 7.13 22.74
C THR A 272 4.77 6.48 21.90
N PRO A 273 5.87 7.20 21.63
CA PRO A 273 7.02 6.62 20.95
C PRO A 273 7.69 5.55 21.80
N VAL A 274 8.14 4.48 21.16
CA VAL A 274 8.97 3.43 21.77
C VAL A 274 10.43 3.78 21.49
N ASP A 275 11.23 3.82 22.56
CA ASP A 275 12.65 4.21 22.50
C ASP A 275 13.54 3.00 22.22
N THR A 276 13.33 1.87 22.94
CA THR A 276 14.11 0.64 22.78
C THR A 276 13.25 -0.61 22.99
N VAL A 277 13.74 -1.73 22.43
CA VAL A 277 13.22 -3.08 22.66
C VAL A 277 14.39 -4.00 22.99
N GLU A 278 14.51 -4.43 24.22
CA GLU A 278 15.62 -5.24 24.69
C GLU A 278 15.18 -6.66 25.04
N PRO A 279 15.89 -7.71 24.56
CA PRO A 279 15.60 -9.09 24.94
C PRO A 279 15.70 -9.30 26.45
N ARG A 280 14.82 -10.16 26.99
CA ARG A 280 14.85 -10.56 28.41
C ARG A 280 15.39 -11.98 28.56
N GLU A 281 16.07 -12.22 29.68
CA GLU A 281 16.38 -13.58 30.11
C GLU A 281 15.08 -14.38 30.28
N GLY A 282 15.04 -15.60 29.76
CA GLY A 282 13.83 -16.42 29.76
C GLY A 282 12.86 -16.18 28.61
N GLY A 283 13.12 -15.22 27.72
CA GLY A 283 12.32 -14.93 26.53
C GLY A 283 11.45 -13.68 26.65
N GLY A 284 10.95 -13.22 25.49
CA GLY A 284 10.24 -11.95 25.39
C GLY A 284 11.17 -10.75 25.37
N ALA A 285 10.63 -9.56 25.57
CA ALA A 285 11.38 -8.30 25.57
C ALA A 285 10.85 -7.29 26.59
N GLU A 286 11.71 -6.39 26.98
CA GLU A 286 11.37 -5.14 27.64
C GLU A 286 11.20 -4.05 26.56
N VAL A 287 10.06 -3.41 26.54
CA VAL A 287 9.74 -2.27 25.68
C VAL A 287 9.84 -1.01 26.53
N ARG A 288 10.71 -0.07 26.14
CA ARG A 288 10.93 1.19 26.85
C ARG A 288 10.33 2.35 26.09
N THR A 289 9.64 3.19 26.83
CA THR A 289 9.07 4.47 26.38
C THR A 289 9.48 5.57 27.33
N GLY A 290 9.23 6.82 27.00
CA GLY A 290 9.47 7.95 27.91
C GLY A 290 8.78 7.83 29.27
N SER A 291 7.74 7.00 29.41
CA SER A 291 7.03 6.75 30.68
C SER A 291 7.58 5.57 31.49
N GLY A 292 8.57 4.84 30.96
CA GLY A 292 9.20 3.70 31.64
C GLY A 292 9.30 2.45 30.77
N ALA A 293 9.62 1.32 31.41
CA ALA A 293 9.82 0.04 30.77
C ALA A 293 8.71 -0.95 31.11
N THR A 294 8.25 -1.72 30.15
CA THR A 294 7.21 -2.76 30.31
C THR A 294 7.68 -4.04 29.65
N ALA A 295 7.50 -5.15 30.38
CA ALA A 295 7.86 -6.48 29.89
C ALA A 295 6.73 -7.12 29.07
N TYR A 296 7.09 -7.72 27.93
CA TYR A 296 6.18 -8.43 27.03
C TYR A 296 6.73 -9.81 26.67
N GLU A 297 5.83 -10.77 26.50
CA GLU A 297 6.17 -12.13 26.05
C GLU A 297 6.36 -12.22 24.53
N ALA A 298 5.82 -11.25 23.78
CA ALA A 298 6.05 -11.15 22.34
C ALA A 298 5.97 -9.70 21.86
N VAL A 299 6.63 -9.43 20.74
CA VAL A 299 6.70 -8.11 20.12
C VAL A 299 6.49 -8.22 18.61
N VAL A 300 5.70 -7.32 18.04
CA VAL A 300 5.56 -7.09 16.60
C VAL A 300 6.12 -5.70 16.28
N LEU A 301 7.17 -5.62 15.48
CA LEU A 301 7.66 -4.35 14.94
C LEU A 301 6.95 -4.08 13.61
N ALA A 302 6.05 -3.11 13.60
CA ALA A 302 5.22 -2.73 12.44
C ALA A 302 5.52 -1.29 12.01
N LEU A 303 6.79 -1.01 11.75
CA LEU A 303 7.35 0.31 11.55
C LEU A 303 7.66 0.60 10.07
N ASP A 304 7.70 1.89 9.70
CA ASP A 304 8.28 2.32 8.44
C ASP A 304 9.81 2.06 8.41
N PRO A 305 10.45 2.07 7.21
CA PRO A 305 11.87 1.78 7.09
C PRO A 305 12.77 2.63 7.99
N GLY A 306 12.49 3.92 8.10
CA GLY A 306 13.28 4.86 8.90
C GLY A 306 13.16 4.58 10.39
N ALA A 307 11.92 4.42 10.87
CA ALA A 307 11.64 4.12 12.27
C ALA A 307 12.17 2.73 12.67
N LEU A 308 12.09 1.73 11.77
CA LEU A 308 12.64 0.41 12.03
C LEU A 308 14.16 0.45 12.20
N ARG A 309 14.88 1.13 11.30
CA ARG A 309 16.34 1.33 11.45
C ARG A 309 16.69 2.02 12.76
N GLN A 310 16.00 3.11 13.09
CA GLN A 310 16.24 3.87 14.32
C GLN A 310 16.02 3.01 15.57
N LEU A 311 14.91 2.28 15.65
CA LEU A 311 14.60 1.44 16.80
C LEU A 311 15.62 0.29 16.95
N VAL A 312 15.99 -0.37 15.86
CA VAL A 312 16.97 -1.46 15.89
C VAL A 312 18.37 -0.92 16.24
N ALA A 313 18.75 0.25 15.75
CA ALA A 313 20.00 0.91 16.14
C ALA A 313 20.03 1.22 17.64
N ALA A 314 18.92 1.71 18.21
CA ALA A 314 18.78 2.02 19.62
C ALA A 314 18.65 0.77 20.53
N SER A 315 18.46 -0.43 19.96
CA SER A 315 18.22 -1.68 20.67
C SER A 315 19.35 -2.70 20.37
N PRO A 316 20.52 -2.58 20.98
CA PRO A 316 21.70 -3.38 20.63
C PRO A 316 21.53 -4.87 20.87
N GLY A 317 20.64 -5.29 21.77
CA GLY A 317 20.33 -6.69 22.04
C GLY A 317 19.47 -7.37 20.97
N LEU A 318 18.88 -6.61 20.02
CA LEU A 318 18.02 -7.19 18.99
C LEU A 318 18.81 -7.81 17.83
N GLY A 319 18.60 -9.11 17.61
CA GLY A 319 19.08 -9.84 16.44
C GLY A 319 20.59 -10.04 16.41
N THR A 320 21.07 -10.56 15.29
CA THR A 320 22.51 -10.72 15.01
C THR A 320 23.03 -9.50 14.24
N ASP A 321 24.35 -9.34 14.18
CA ASP A 321 25.00 -8.29 13.38
C ASP A 321 24.57 -8.35 11.90
N ALA A 322 24.47 -9.56 11.33
CA ALA A 322 24.01 -9.75 9.95
C ALA A 322 22.54 -9.27 9.76
N TRP A 323 21.65 -9.64 10.67
CA TRP A 323 20.26 -9.19 10.62
C TRP A 323 20.15 -7.67 10.82
N ARG A 324 20.92 -7.09 11.72
CA ARG A 324 20.99 -5.65 11.94
C ARG A 324 21.49 -4.91 10.69
N ALA A 325 22.52 -5.46 10.02
CA ALA A 325 23.03 -4.93 8.76
C ALA A 325 21.99 -4.99 7.63
N ASP A 326 21.14 -6.01 7.60
CA ASP A 326 20.03 -6.09 6.64
C ASP A 326 18.94 -5.07 6.93
N ILE A 327 18.62 -4.83 8.20
CA ILE A 327 17.70 -3.75 8.60
C ILE A 327 18.26 -2.38 8.21
N ASP A 328 19.53 -2.11 8.50
CA ASP A 328 20.18 -0.83 8.16
C ASP A 328 20.25 -0.59 6.65
N ALA A 329 20.35 -1.65 5.85
CA ALA A 329 20.37 -1.60 4.40
C ALA A 329 19.01 -1.30 3.74
N ILE A 330 17.91 -1.30 4.49
CA ILE A 330 16.59 -0.94 3.96
C ILE A 330 16.63 0.54 3.53
N ARG A 331 16.29 0.80 2.27
CA ARG A 331 16.26 2.16 1.73
C ARG A 331 14.84 2.73 1.73
N THR A 332 14.76 4.05 1.85
CA THR A 332 13.55 4.81 1.57
C THR A 332 13.58 5.38 0.17
N ALA A 333 12.42 5.43 -0.45
CA ALA A 333 12.22 6.12 -1.72
C ALA A 333 12.47 7.63 -1.58
N PRO A 334 12.75 8.35 -2.68
CA PRO A 334 12.80 9.80 -2.68
C PRO A 334 11.52 10.43 -2.12
N PRO A 335 11.57 11.71 -1.71
CA PRO A 335 10.41 12.42 -1.20
C PRO A 335 9.25 12.44 -2.19
N PHE A 336 8.05 12.55 -1.63
CA PHE A 336 6.85 12.93 -2.36
C PHE A 336 6.24 14.19 -1.76
N LEU A 337 5.47 14.91 -2.58
CA LEU A 337 4.68 16.05 -2.16
C LEU A 337 3.21 15.79 -2.45
N VAL A 338 2.36 16.04 -1.46
CA VAL A 338 0.91 16.16 -1.63
C VAL A 338 0.52 17.59 -1.32
N SER A 339 -0.14 18.25 -2.27
CA SER A 339 -0.65 19.61 -2.11
C SER A 339 -2.17 19.59 -2.20
N ARG A 340 -2.87 19.81 -1.09
CA ARG A 340 -4.32 19.96 -1.05
C ARG A 340 -4.65 21.45 -1.04
N ILE A 341 -5.49 21.87 -1.99
CA ILE A 341 -5.80 23.27 -2.29
C ILE A 341 -7.31 23.44 -2.23
N TRP A 342 -7.74 24.48 -1.52
CA TRP A 342 -9.14 24.91 -1.43
C TRP A 342 -9.33 26.13 -2.34
N LEU A 343 -10.17 26.00 -3.35
CA LEU A 343 -10.45 27.03 -4.36
C LEU A 343 -11.79 27.70 -4.08
N ASP A 344 -11.90 29.01 -4.36
CA ASP A 344 -13.15 29.79 -4.21
C ASP A 344 -14.20 29.52 -5.29
N ARG A 345 -13.84 28.73 -6.31
CA ARG A 345 -14.72 28.37 -7.44
C ARG A 345 -14.71 26.88 -7.70
N PRO A 346 -15.80 26.32 -8.24
CA PRO A 346 -15.86 24.90 -8.56
C PRO A 346 -14.98 24.56 -9.76
N VAL A 347 -14.35 23.40 -9.72
CA VAL A 347 -13.75 22.75 -10.88
C VAL A 347 -14.85 22.28 -11.82
N GLY A 348 -14.61 22.33 -13.14
CA GLY A 348 -15.58 21.94 -14.17
C GLY A 348 -16.25 20.59 -13.88
N PRO A 349 -17.58 20.48 -14.09
CA PRO A 349 -18.32 19.25 -13.77
C PRO A 349 -17.89 18.04 -14.60
N GLU A 350 -17.28 18.27 -15.76
CA GLU A 350 -16.74 17.24 -16.65
C GLU A 350 -15.41 16.64 -16.17
N ARG A 351 -14.75 17.29 -15.20
CA ARG A 351 -13.48 16.78 -14.67
C ARG A 351 -13.69 15.52 -13.85
N PRO A 352 -12.85 14.47 -14.07
CA PRO A 352 -12.97 13.24 -13.30
C PRO A 352 -12.61 13.45 -11.83
N ALA A 353 -13.10 12.55 -10.98
CA ALA A 353 -12.76 12.54 -9.56
C ALA A 353 -11.25 12.28 -9.34
N PHE A 354 -10.64 11.51 -10.23
CA PHE A 354 -9.19 11.24 -10.25
C PHE A 354 -8.69 11.28 -11.69
N LEU A 355 -7.56 11.94 -11.90
CA LEU A 355 -6.83 11.98 -13.17
C LEU A 355 -5.34 11.68 -12.90
N GLY A 356 -4.85 10.55 -13.40
CA GLY A 356 -3.42 10.31 -13.47
C GLY A 356 -2.82 11.15 -14.61
N THR A 357 -1.64 11.71 -14.39
CA THR A 357 -0.98 12.59 -15.35
C THR A 357 0.44 12.11 -15.62
N SER A 358 0.94 12.39 -16.82
CA SER A 358 2.31 12.09 -17.21
C SER A 358 2.88 13.10 -18.19
N GLY A 359 4.21 13.33 -18.12
CA GLY A 359 4.87 14.34 -18.93
C GLY A 359 4.53 15.79 -18.55
N TYR A 360 4.01 16.03 -17.34
CA TYR A 360 3.68 17.35 -16.81
C TYR A 360 4.63 17.78 -15.67
N ASP A 361 5.93 17.64 -15.88
CA ASP A 361 6.99 18.12 -14.97
C ASP A 361 6.69 17.91 -13.47
N GLY A 362 6.57 16.66 -13.06
CA GLY A 362 6.41 16.28 -11.66
C GLY A 362 4.98 16.25 -11.15
N LEU A 363 3.96 16.65 -11.90
CA LEU A 363 2.57 16.41 -11.52
C LEU A 363 2.14 14.99 -11.95
N ASP A 364 1.89 14.12 -10.98
CA ASP A 364 1.56 12.70 -11.18
C ASP A 364 0.07 12.42 -11.17
N ASN A 365 -0.71 13.18 -10.39
CA ASN A 365 -2.16 13.09 -10.45
C ASN A 365 -2.85 14.33 -9.89
N ILE A 366 -4.11 14.46 -10.27
CA ILE A 366 -5.06 15.45 -9.76
C ILE A 366 -6.26 14.67 -9.19
N SER A 367 -6.61 14.92 -7.94
CA SER A 367 -7.84 14.42 -7.34
C SER A 367 -8.78 15.57 -7.02
N VAL A 368 -10.03 15.50 -7.45
CA VAL A 368 -11.09 16.44 -7.08
C VAL A 368 -11.87 15.82 -5.93
N LEU A 369 -11.46 16.15 -4.69
CA LEU A 369 -11.89 15.46 -3.47
C LEU A 369 -13.38 15.61 -3.21
N ASP A 370 -13.97 16.76 -3.52
CA ASP A 370 -15.39 17.02 -3.34
C ASP A 370 -16.29 16.12 -4.22
N ARG A 371 -15.71 15.36 -5.16
CA ARG A 371 -16.44 14.36 -5.94
C ARG A 371 -16.72 13.07 -5.16
N TYR A 372 -15.92 12.72 -4.15
CA TYR A 372 -16.04 11.46 -3.42
C TYR A 372 -15.88 11.55 -1.91
N GLU A 373 -15.10 12.50 -1.38
CA GLU A 373 -14.87 12.66 0.07
C GLU A 373 -15.93 13.58 0.69
N GLY A 374 -16.61 13.12 1.73
CA GLY A 374 -17.73 13.81 2.37
C GLY A 374 -17.32 15.14 3.03
N GLU A 375 -16.17 15.21 3.71
CA GLU A 375 -15.68 16.45 4.33
C GLU A 375 -15.43 17.53 3.26
N ALA A 376 -14.75 17.19 2.18
CA ALA A 376 -14.49 18.08 1.06
C ALA A 376 -15.79 18.52 0.38
N ARG A 377 -16.75 17.60 0.20
CA ARG A 377 -18.07 17.88 -0.39
C ARG A 377 -18.87 18.87 0.47
N ARG A 378 -18.87 18.69 1.81
CA ARG A 378 -19.55 19.61 2.73
C ARG A 378 -18.93 21.00 2.69
N TRP A 379 -17.59 21.09 2.62
CA TRP A 379 -16.89 22.35 2.48
C TRP A 379 -17.25 23.04 1.15
N ALA A 380 -17.17 22.32 0.02
CA ALA A 380 -17.51 22.84 -1.31
C ALA A 380 -18.97 23.31 -1.40
N ALA A 381 -19.91 22.54 -0.86
CA ALA A 381 -21.33 22.92 -0.81
C ALA A 381 -21.60 24.20 -0.02
N ARG A 382 -20.83 24.46 1.05
CA ARG A 382 -20.96 25.67 1.87
C ARG A 382 -20.35 26.89 1.22
N THR A 383 -19.23 26.74 0.53
CA THR A 383 -18.43 27.87 0.00
C THR A 383 -18.67 28.15 -1.48
N GLY A 384 -19.22 27.19 -2.22
CA GLY A 384 -19.32 27.23 -3.69
C GLY A 384 -18.00 26.92 -4.40
N GLY A 385 -16.99 26.45 -3.67
CA GLY A 385 -15.64 26.15 -4.16
C GLY A 385 -15.40 24.69 -4.53
N SER A 386 -14.15 24.32 -4.67
CA SER A 386 -13.67 22.92 -4.83
C SER A 386 -12.43 22.64 -3.99
N VAL A 387 -12.25 21.37 -3.64
CA VAL A 387 -11.05 20.86 -2.97
C VAL A 387 -10.29 19.98 -3.95
N VAL A 388 -9.09 20.43 -4.33
CA VAL A 388 -8.24 19.74 -5.30
C VAL A 388 -6.96 19.29 -4.63
N GLU A 389 -6.52 18.07 -4.94
CA GLU A 389 -5.28 17.53 -4.44
C GLU A 389 -4.34 17.17 -5.59
N LEU A 390 -3.10 17.61 -5.47
CA LEU A 390 -2.03 17.45 -6.46
C LEU A 390 -0.92 16.62 -5.86
N HIS A 391 -0.39 15.67 -6.61
CA HIS A 391 0.68 14.80 -6.17
C HIS A 391 1.90 14.92 -7.04
N ALA A 392 3.08 14.95 -6.40
CA ALA A 392 4.39 14.75 -7.01
C ALA A 392 5.10 13.61 -6.29
N TYR A 393 5.49 12.58 -7.02
CA TYR A 393 6.16 11.40 -6.49
C TYR A 393 7.63 11.36 -6.90
N ALA A 394 8.47 10.69 -6.09
CA ALA A 394 9.88 10.48 -6.37
C ALA A 394 10.60 11.79 -6.75
N VAL A 395 10.38 12.84 -5.96
CA VAL A 395 10.98 14.15 -6.20
C VAL A 395 12.46 14.09 -5.83
N THR A 396 13.33 14.18 -6.83
CA THR A 396 14.79 14.12 -6.64
C THR A 396 15.42 15.51 -6.59
N ASP A 397 14.77 16.50 -7.19
CA ASP A 397 15.29 17.85 -7.35
C ASP A 397 14.29 18.92 -6.95
N GLY A 398 14.78 20.06 -6.48
CA GLY A 398 13.98 21.22 -6.12
C GLY A 398 13.64 21.31 -4.64
N ARG A 399 13.33 22.53 -4.21
CA ARG A 399 12.81 22.79 -2.86
C ARG A 399 11.30 22.53 -2.84
N PRO A 400 10.72 22.14 -1.69
CA PRO A 400 9.28 21.91 -1.58
C PRO A 400 8.42 23.06 -2.14
N GLU A 401 8.82 24.31 -1.91
CA GLU A 401 8.08 25.49 -2.35
C GLU A 401 8.09 25.65 -3.88
N ASP A 402 9.19 25.31 -4.54
CA ASP A 402 9.31 25.37 -5.99
C ASP A 402 8.46 24.27 -6.66
N VAL A 403 8.47 23.07 -6.06
CA VAL A 403 7.59 21.96 -6.50
C VAL A 403 6.11 22.33 -6.33
N GLN A 404 5.73 22.91 -5.18
CA GLN A 404 4.34 23.36 -4.93
C GLN A 404 3.88 24.36 -6.00
N ARG A 405 4.72 25.32 -6.35
CA ARG A 405 4.43 26.33 -7.38
C ARG A 405 4.25 25.66 -8.74
N GLY A 406 5.17 24.77 -9.09
CA GLY A 406 5.08 24.00 -10.36
C GLY A 406 3.81 23.16 -10.45
N LEU A 407 3.39 22.50 -9.36
CA LEU A 407 2.13 21.73 -9.34
C LEU A 407 0.91 22.62 -9.62
N LEU A 408 0.86 23.82 -9.05
CA LEU A 408 -0.24 24.77 -9.29
C LEU A 408 -0.25 25.26 -10.75
N GLU A 409 0.90 25.54 -11.32
CA GLU A 409 1.03 25.91 -12.74
C GLU A 409 0.53 24.78 -13.65
N ARG A 410 0.87 23.53 -13.37
CA ARG A 410 0.39 22.36 -14.12
C ARG A 410 -1.11 22.14 -13.93
N LEU A 411 -1.66 22.38 -12.74
CA LEU A 411 -3.11 22.38 -12.54
C LEU A 411 -3.79 23.37 -13.49
N HIS A 412 -3.31 24.60 -13.57
CA HIS A 412 -3.85 25.63 -14.46
C HIS A 412 -3.68 25.31 -15.97
N GLU A 413 -2.70 24.51 -16.32
CA GLU A 413 -2.53 24.00 -17.68
C GLU A 413 -3.58 22.95 -18.03
N ILE A 414 -3.81 21.99 -17.12
CA ILE A 414 -4.69 20.84 -17.33
C ILE A 414 -6.15 21.20 -17.11
N TYR A 415 -6.44 22.07 -16.12
CA TYR A 415 -7.74 22.60 -15.74
C TYR A 415 -7.74 24.13 -15.85
N PRO A 416 -7.82 24.69 -17.08
CA PRO A 416 -7.69 26.14 -17.31
C PRO A 416 -8.68 27.01 -16.53
N GLU A 417 -9.86 26.47 -16.19
CA GLU A 417 -10.86 27.12 -15.35
C GLU A 417 -10.37 27.47 -13.95
N THR A 418 -9.31 26.83 -13.48
CA THR A 418 -8.72 27.10 -12.16
C THR A 418 -7.82 28.35 -12.13
N ARG A 419 -7.47 28.92 -13.30
CA ARG A 419 -6.61 30.12 -13.39
C ARG A 419 -7.22 31.34 -12.71
N ASP A 420 -8.53 31.48 -12.82
CA ASP A 420 -9.27 32.61 -12.25
C ASP A 420 -9.79 32.29 -10.83
N ALA A 421 -9.57 31.10 -10.32
CA ALA A 421 -9.92 30.72 -8.96
C ALA A 421 -8.89 31.22 -7.96
N LYS A 422 -9.35 31.79 -6.85
CA LYS A 422 -8.47 32.14 -5.73
C LYS A 422 -8.23 30.93 -4.86
N VAL A 423 -6.99 30.70 -4.51
CA VAL A 423 -6.62 29.75 -3.46
C VAL A 423 -7.00 30.37 -2.11
N ILE A 424 -8.04 29.81 -1.49
CA ILE A 424 -8.50 30.22 -0.14
C ILE A 424 -7.50 29.74 0.89
N ASP A 425 -7.05 28.50 0.76
CA ASP A 425 -6.03 27.88 1.62
C ASP A 425 -5.32 26.76 0.89
N ALA A 426 -4.13 26.39 1.37
CA ALA A 426 -3.38 25.24 0.89
C ALA A 426 -2.68 24.53 2.05
N ARG A 427 -2.62 23.20 1.98
CA ARG A 427 -1.86 22.36 2.92
C ARG A 427 -0.98 21.41 2.15
N HIS A 428 0.20 21.18 2.69
CA HIS A 428 1.23 20.40 2.01
C HIS A 428 1.80 19.34 2.94
N GLU A 429 2.02 18.14 2.39
CA GLU A 429 2.76 17.05 3.05
C GLU A 429 3.97 16.68 2.19
N TRP A 430 5.16 16.90 2.74
CA TRP A 430 6.44 16.49 2.17
C TRP A 430 7.03 15.39 3.04
N ARG A 431 7.20 14.17 2.48
CA ARG A 431 7.67 13.01 3.23
C ARG A 431 8.58 12.13 2.38
N ALA A 432 9.48 11.38 3.06
CA ALA A 432 10.42 10.42 2.48
C ALA A 432 10.46 9.15 3.35
N ASP A 433 9.32 8.47 3.49
CA ASP A 433 9.16 7.32 4.40
C ASP A 433 8.57 6.07 3.73
N CYS A 434 8.41 6.09 2.40
CA CYS A 434 8.02 4.91 1.64
C CYS A 434 9.23 4.00 1.41
N PRO A 435 9.07 2.66 1.42
CA PRO A 435 10.18 1.76 1.12
C PRO A 435 10.59 1.84 -0.35
N LEU A 436 11.89 1.84 -0.61
CA LEU A 436 12.46 1.60 -1.91
C LEU A 436 12.79 0.11 -2.07
N PHE A 437 12.53 -0.43 -3.24
CA PHE A 437 12.86 -1.82 -3.60
C PHE A 437 13.93 -1.84 -4.70
N PRO A 438 15.20 -1.54 -4.36
CA PRO A 438 16.25 -1.45 -5.35
C PRO A 438 16.66 -2.81 -5.91
N VAL A 439 17.33 -2.76 -7.04
CA VAL A 439 17.95 -3.93 -7.68
C VAL A 439 18.80 -4.72 -6.67
N GLY A 440 18.60 -6.04 -6.62
CA GLY A 440 19.37 -6.95 -5.75
C GLY A 440 19.02 -6.90 -4.27
N SER A 441 17.90 -6.26 -3.90
CA SER A 441 17.54 -6.08 -2.49
C SER A 441 16.72 -7.23 -1.87
N TYR A 442 16.12 -8.09 -2.68
CA TYR A 442 15.11 -9.03 -2.20
C TYR A 442 15.61 -9.99 -1.12
N ASP A 443 16.77 -10.59 -1.30
CA ASP A 443 17.30 -11.57 -0.35
C ASP A 443 17.70 -10.96 0.99
N ARG A 444 18.02 -9.67 1.00
CA ARG A 444 18.37 -8.90 2.19
C ARG A 444 17.15 -8.29 2.88
N ARG A 445 15.95 -8.34 2.27
CA ARG A 445 14.74 -7.84 2.92
C ARG A 445 14.43 -8.66 4.17
N PRO A 446 14.16 -8.03 5.30
CA PRO A 446 13.86 -8.73 6.53
C PRO A 446 12.59 -9.57 6.37
N ARG A 447 12.62 -10.77 6.93
CA ARG A 447 11.47 -11.68 6.92
C ARG A 447 10.54 -11.38 8.08
N VAL A 448 9.27 -11.81 7.97
CA VAL A 448 8.28 -11.70 9.06
C VAL A 448 8.78 -12.38 10.33
N ARG A 449 9.34 -13.58 10.24
CA ARG A 449 9.93 -14.30 11.36
C ARG A 449 11.37 -13.89 11.54
N THR A 450 11.78 -13.64 12.79
CA THR A 450 13.16 -13.38 13.17
C THR A 450 13.79 -14.62 13.82
N LEU A 451 15.03 -14.51 14.26
CA LEU A 451 15.69 -15.54 15.05
C LEU A 451 15.09 -15.69 16.46
N HIS A 452 14.43 -14.66 16.95
CA HIS A 452 13.72 -14.70 18.22
C HIS A 452 12.26 -15.13 18.00
N PRO A 453 11.82 -16.27 18.56
CA PRO A 453 10.46 -16.76 18.35
C PRO A 453 9.36 -15.82 18.89
N TRP A 454 9.73 -14.90 19.78
CA TRP A 454 8.86 -13.87 20.36
C TRP A 454 8.83 -12.56 19.55
N LEU A 455 9.73 -12.38 18.56
CA LEU A 455 9.83 -11.15 17.77
C LEU A 455 9.44 -11.40 16.33
N THR A 456 8.51 -10.61 15.82
CA THR A 456 8.12 -10.61 14.39
C THR A 456 8.15 -9.21 13.80
N LEU A 457 8.34 -9.15 12.48
CA LEU A 457 8.30 -7.91 11.70
C LEU A 457 7.05 -7.88 10.83
N ALA A 458 6.50 -6.69 10.62
CA ALA A 458 5.39 -6.46 9.71
C ALA A 458 5.54 -5.10 9.00
N GLY A 459 5.03 -4.99 7.80
CA GLY A 459 5.10 -3.78 6.99
C GLY A 459 5.31 -4.11 5.52
N ASP A 460 5.16 -3.12 4.65
CA ASP A 460 5.34 -3.30 3.21
C ASP A 460 6.81 -3.42 2.78
N ALA A 461 7.77 -3.01 3.62
CA ALA A 461 9.20 -3.26 3.43
C ALA A 461 9.62 -4.70 3.76
N VAL A 462 8.78 -5.45 4.49
CA VAL A 462 9.08 -6.82 4.93
C VAL A 462 8.88 -7.81 3.78
N ARG A 463 9.81 -8.76 3.64
CA ARG A 463 9.73 -9.82 2.63
C ARG A 463 8.47 -10.65 2.82
N CYS A 464 7.70 -10.74 1.73
CA CYS A 464 6.51 -11.56 1.65
C CYS A 464 6.58 -12.40 0.38
N ASP A 465 6.56 -13.72 0.52
CA ASP A 465 6.64 -14.67 -0.60
C ASP A 465 5.23 -14.95 -1.18
N LEU A 466 4.43 -13.87 -1.28
CA LEU A 466 3.08 -13.85 -1.86
C LEU A 466 2.96 -12.70 -2.86
N PRO A 467 2.11 -12.83 -3.88
CA PRO A 467 1.86 -11.74 -4.84
C PRO A 467 0.98 -10.64 -4.23
N VAL A 468 1.57 -9.86 -3.35
CA VAL A 468 0.97 -8.71 -2.67
C VAL A 468 1.93 -7.52 -2.71
N ALA A 469 1.39 -6.32 -2.76
CA ALA A 469 2.16 -5.08 -2.81
C ALA A 469 1.49 -3.99 -1.96
N LEU A 470 2.25 -2.94 -1.64
CA LEU A 470 1.75 -1.71 -1.02
C LEU A 470 0.91 -1.99 0.25
N MET A 471 -0.28 -1.39 0.36
CA MET A 471 -1.19 -1.54 1.51
C MET A 471 -1.58 -3.00 1.78
N GLU A 472 -1.77 -3.81 0.72
CA GLU A 472 -2.08 -5.23 0.87
C GLU A 472 -0.91 -6.01 1.44
N ARG A 473 0.35 -5.67 1.04
CA ARG A 473 1.55 -6.27 1.64
C ARG A 473 1.66 -5.91 3.13
N ALA A 474 1.36 -4.67 3.49
CA ALA A 474 1.34 -4.25 4.90
C ALA A 474 0.31 -5.04 5.71
N ALA A 475 -0.93 -5.16 5.27
CA ALA A 475 -1.97 -5.93 5.94
C ALA A 475 -1.61 -7.43 6.01
N THR A 476 -1.11 -7.99 4.90
CA THR A 476 -0.75 -9.41 4.81
C THR A 476 0.40 -9.75 5.76
N THR A 477 1.47 -8.95 5.79
CA THR A 477 2.60 -9.16 6.70
C THR A 477 2.22 -8.98 8.16
N GLY A 478 1.29 -8.04 8.47
CA GLY A 478 0.73 -7.88 9.80
C GLY A 478 0.01 -9.15 10.27
N PHE A 479 -0.85 -9.72 9.44
CA PHE A 479 -1.51 -10.98 9.74
C PHE A 479 -0.54 -12.17 9.78
N LEU A 480 0.48 -12.21 8.91
CA LEU A 480 1.52 -13.25 8.96
C LEU A 480 2.32 -13.18 10.26
N ALA A 481 2.64 -11.98 10.75
CA ALA A 481 3.32 -11.76 12.02
C ALA A 481 2.49 -12.31 13.19
N ALA A 482 1.21 -11.95 13.25
CA ALA A 482 0.29 -12.47 14.24
C ALA A 482 0.11 -14.00 14.12
N ASN A 483 -0.05 -14.53 12.90
CA ASN A 483 -0.16 -15.97 12.65
C ASN A 483 1.08 -16.72 13.17
N ALA A 484 2.28 -16.15 13.01
CA ALA A 484 3.52 -16.75 13.48
C ALA A 484 3.56 -16.85 15.01
N LEU A 485 3.18 -15.78 15.71
CA LEU A 485 3.13 -15.75 17.19
C LEU A 485 2.04 -16.68 17.77
N LEU A 486 0.89 -16.74 17.12
CA LEU A 486 -0.22 -17.62 17.49
C LEU A 486 0.16 -19.09 17.29
N ALA A 487 0.73 -19.43 16.12
CA ALA A 487 1.15 -20.80 15.81
C ALA A 487 2.19 -21.32 16.80
N ALA A 488 3.15 -20.49 17.23
CA ALA A 488 4.16 -20.84 18.24
C ALA A 488 3.52 -21.19 19.60
N ARG A 489 2.27 -20.82 19.84
CA ARG A 489 1.51 -21.06 21.08
C ARG A 489 0.31 -21.98 20.87
N GLY A 490 0.23 -22.71 19.76
CA GLY A 490 -0.84 -23.64 19.47
C GLY A 490 -2.22 -23.00 19.25
N VAL A 491 -2.26 -21.72 18.90
CA VAL A 491 -3.51 -21.00 18.56
C VAL A 491 -3.61 -20.80 17.07
N ARG A 492 -4.80 -21.06 16.52
CA ARG A 492 -5.06 -20.94 15.09
C ARG A 492 -5.13 -19.47 14.67
N GLY A 493 -4.33 -19.10 13.67
CA GLY A 493 -4.32 -17.77 13.10
C GLY A 493 -5.48 -17.50 12.14
N GLN A 494 -5.31 -16.49 11.30
CA GLN A 494 -6.28 -16.11 10.27
C GLN A 494 -5.92 -16.73 8.93
N VAL A 495 -6.92 -17.13 8.17
CA VAL A 495 -6.82 -17.50 6.76
C VAL A 495 -6.48 -16.24 5.95
N LEU A 496 -5.46 -16.34 5.09
CA LEU A 496 -5.07 -15.27 4.19
C LEU A 496 -5.46 -15.61 2.76
N TRP A 497 -5.72 -14.55 2.00
CA TRP A 497 -6.10 -14.64 0.61
C TRP A 497 -5.11 -13.87 -0.25
N THR A 498 -4.85 -14.38 -1.46
CA THR A 498 -3.97 -13.72 -2.42
C THR A 498 -4.45 -13.98 -3.84
N VAL A 499 -4.02 -13.17 -4.79
CA VAL A 499 -4.12 -13.54 -6.21
C VAL A 499 -3.26 -14.80 -6.45
N PRO A 500 -3.48 -15.58 -7.51
CA PRO A 500 -2.69 -16.78 -7.77
C PRO A 500 -1.18 -16.47 -7.78
N ARG A 501 -0.41 -17.33 -7.12
CA ARG A 501 1.07 -17.21 -7.07
C ARG A 501 1.76 -17.50 -8.39
N ALA A 502 1.03 -18.00 -9.38
CA ALA A 502 1.52 -18.23 -10.74
C ALA A 502 0.51 -17.72 -11.75
N GLY A 503 0.92 -17.56 -13.00
CA GLY A 503 0.04 -17.15 -14.10
C GLY A 503 -1.24 -18.00 -14.16
N ARG A 504 -2.41 -17.39 -14.32
CA ARG A 504 -3.73 -18.05 -14.29
C ARG A 504 -3.99 -18.97 -15.47
N SER A 505 -3.42 -18.67 -16.65
CA SER A 505 -3.65 -19.39 -17.87
C SER A 505 -2.59 -20.48 -18.07
N PRO A 506 -2.97 -21.77 -18.14
CA PRO A 506 -2.01 -22.84 -18.43
C PRO A 506 -1.30 -22.66 -19.77
N VAL A 507 -2.00 -22.09 -20.78
CA VAL A 507 -1.42 -21.82 -22.11
C VAL A 507 -0.35 -20.74 -22.01
N LEU A 508 -0.63 -19.63 -21.33
CA LEU A 508 0.36 -18.55 -21.14
C LEU A 508 1.55 -19.03 -20.33
N ARG A 509 1.34 -19.86 -19.31
CA ARG A 509 2.43 -20.47 -18.54
C ARG A 509 3.33 -21.34 -19.41
N ALA A 510 2.73 -22.17 -20.28
CA ALA A 510 3.50 -22.98 -21.21
C ALA A 510 4.32 -22.14 -22.19
N LEU A 511 3.75 -21.05 -22.71
CA LEU A 511 4.46 -20.08 -23.56
C LEU A 511 5.60 -19.39 -22.78
N GLY A 512 5.36 -18.95 -21.55
CA GLY A 512 6.38 -18.35 -20.68
C GLY A 512 7.53 -19.32 -20.38
N ALA A 513 7.24 -20.59 -20.13
CA ALA A 513 8.25 -21.61 -19.88
C ALA A 513 9.17 -21.88 -21.09
N LEU A 514 8.67 -21.72 -22.32
CA LEU A 514 9.49 -21.84 -23.54
C LEU A 514 10.57 -20.76 -23.65
N ALA A 515 10.38 -19.62 -23.00
CA ALA A 515 11.39 -18.55 -22.96
C ALA A 515 12.58 -18.88 -22.05
N THR A 516 12.38 -19.76 -21.08
CA THR A 516 13.37 -20.10 -20.04
C THR A 516 14.16 -21.37 -20.32
N ALA A 517 13.77 -22.15 -21.33
CA ALA A 517 14.36 -23.45 -21.65
C ALA A 517 15.61 -23.37 -22.60
N ARG A 518 16.18 -22.17 -22.84
CA ARG A 518 17.38 -22.01 -23.70
C ARG A 518 18.34 -21.00 -23.14
#